data_430cc16732f3b14b5839d5af977dfa81
#
_entry.id   430cc16732f3b14b5839d5af977dfa81
#
_cell.length_a   1.000
_cell.length_b   1.000
_cell.length_c   1.000
_cell.angle_alpha   90.00
_cell.angle_beta   90.00
_cell.angle_gamma   90.00
#
_symmetry.space_group_name_H-M   'P 1'
#
loop_
_entity.id
_entity.type
_entity.pdbx_description
1 polymer ?
#
loop_
_entity_poly.entity_id
_entity_poly.type
_entity_poly.pdbx_seq_one_letter_code
_entity_poly.pdbx_strand_id
1 'polypeptide(L)'
;MSTSIEHDEAGQRYVIYVDGDEAGFTQARVEGDVVVMDHTVVDDAYSGQGVAAELVGAALQDVRSSGRTVRPSCSYVRHYLDEHPELADLVEPAGEPSA
;
A
#
# COMPACT_ATOMS: atom_id res chain seq x y z
N MET A 1 -11.09 -11.67 -14.76
CA MET A 1 -10.30 -10.44 -14.63
C MET A 1 -8.92 -10.82 -14.17
N SER A 2 -7.89 -10.36 -14.87
CA SER A 2 -6.51 -10.68 -14.55
C SER A 2 -5.83 -9.44 -13.98
N THR A 3 -5.22 -9.56 -12.81
CA THR A 3 -4.55 -8.43 -12.18
C THR A 3 -3.06 -8.72 -12.05
N SER A 4 -2.25 -7.67 -12.13
CA SER A 4 -0.83 -7.75 -11.84
C SER A 4 -0.42 -6.48 -11.11
N ILE A 5 0.62 -6.61 -10.29
CA ILE A 5 1.08 -5.48 -9.48
C ILE A 5 2.57 -5.32 -9.72
N GLU A 6 2.97 -4.07 -9.97
CA GLU A 6 4.34 -3.74 -10.23
C GLU A 6 4.83 -2.74 -9.19
N HIS A 7 6.03 -2.96 -8.67
CA HIS A 7 6.67 -2.02 -7.77
C HIS A 7 7.52 -1.06 -8.59
N ASP A 8 7.02 0.16 -8.75
CA ASP A 8 7.74 1.21 -9.46
C ASP A 8 8.61 1.95 -8.46
N GLU A 9 9.85 1.50 -8.30
CA GLU A 9 10.75 2.08 -7.31
C GLU A 9 11.12 3.52 -7.65
N ALA A 10 11.32 3.80 -8.92
CA ALA A 10 11.68 5.16 -9.34
C ALA A 10 10.56 6.15 -9.05
N GLY A 11 9.32 5.71 -9.23
CA GLY A 11 8.16 6.55 -8.94
C GLY A 11 7.70 6.46 -7.49
N GLN A 12 8.32 5.59 -6.70
CA GLN A 12 8.01 5.38 -5.29
C GLN A 12 6.54 5.03 -5.09
N ARG A 13 6.09 4.01 -5.85
CA ARG A 13 4.69 3.60 -5.80
C ARG A 13 4.55 2.15 -6.26
N TYR A 14 3.40 1.56 -5.91
CA TYR A 14 2.96 0.28 -6.46
C TYR A 14 1.81 0.55 -7.40
N VAL A 15 1.80 -0.10 -8.56
CA VAL A 15 0.79 0.09 -9.59
C VAL A 15 0.09 -1.22 -9.83
N ILE A 16 -1.24 -1.19 -9.90
CA ILE A 16 -2.02 -2.38 -10.26
C ILE A 16 -2.56 -2.23 -11.67
N TYR A 17 -2.42 -3.31 -12.44
CA TYR A 17 -2.94 -3.40 -13.79
C TYR A 17 -4.06 -4.43 -13.82
N VAL A 18 -5.13 -4.11 -14.52
CA VAL A 18 -6.25 -5.03 -14.74
C VAL A 18 -6.30 -5.29 -16.24
N ASP A 19 -6.12 -6.55 -16.61
CA ASP A 19 -6.10 -6.97 -18.02
C ASP A 19 -5.14 -6.12 -18.86
N GLY A 20 -4.03 -5.73 -18.25
CA GLY A 20 -2.98 -4.97 -18.92
C GLY A 20 -3.13 -3.46 -18.85
N ASP A 21 -4.24 -2.95 -18.32
CA ASP A 21 -4.47 -1.51 -18.22
C ASP A 21 -4.22 -1.04 -16.80
N GLU A 22 -3.55 0.10 -16.66
CA GLU A 22 -3.29 0.66 -15.33
C GLU A 22 -4.62 1.02 -14.67
N ALA A 23 -4.88 0.42 -13.52
CA ALA A 23 -6.14 0.61 -12.80
C ALA A 23 -5.99 1.49 -11.57
N GLY A 24 -4.78 1.63 -11.03
CA GLY A 24 -4.57 2.45 -9.85
C GLY A 24 -3.16 2.34 -9.33
N PHE A 25 -2.88 3.10 -8.27
CA PHE A 25 -1.57 3.05 -7.62
C PHE A 25 -1.70 3.41 -6.15
N THR A 26 -0.73 2.98 -5.36
CA THR A 26 -0.58 3.46 -3.99
C THR A 26 0.85 3.96 -3.83
N GLN A 27 0.98 5.17 -3.30
CA GLN A 27 2.29 5.77 -3.12
C GLN A 27 3.02 5.11 -1.95
N ALA A 28 4.30 4.86 -2.12
CA ALA A 28 5.09 4.14 -1.14
C ALA A 28 6.50 4.72 -1.14
N ARG A 29 6.68 5.81 -0.37
CA ARG A 29 7.98 6.48 -0.29
C ARG A 29 8.84 5.82 0.79
N VAL A 30 10.05 5.40 0.41
CA VAL A 30 10.96 4.77 1.35
C VAL A 30 11.75 5.85 2.10
N GLU A 31 11.64 5.85 3.42
CA GLU A 31 12.39 6.76 4.28
C GLU A 31 13.11 5.91 5.33
N GLY A 32 14.33 5.49 5.02
CA GLY A 32 15.07 4.60 5.90
C GLY A 32 14.40 3.24 5.99
N ASP A 33 13.99 2.85 7.19
CA ASP A 33 13.32 1.57 7.43
C ASP A 33 11.80 1.68 7.39
N VAL A 34 11.28 2.84 6.99
CA VAL A 34 9.84 3.10 6.97
C VAL A 34 9.40 3.39 5.56
N VAL A 35 8.28 2.80 5.17
CA VAL A 35 7.62 3.11 3.90
C VAL A 35 6.41 3.96 4.21
N VAL A 36 6.39 5.20 3.69
CA VAL A 36 5.29 6.13 3.92
C VAL A 36 4.27 5.93 2.80
N MET A 37 3.07 5.50 3.18
CA MET A 37 1.97 5.28 2.24
C MET A 37 0.91 6.34 2.49
N ASP A 38 0.95 7.41 1.70
CA ASP A 38 0.12 8.58 1.96
C ASP A 38 -0.95 8.83 0.90
N HIS A 39 -1.02 8.04 -0.16
CA HIS A 39 -1.97 8.29 -1.23
C HIS A 39 -2.28 7.03 -2.02
N THR A 40 -3.56 6.73 -2.18
CA THR A 40 -4.02 5.58 -2.96
C THR A 40 -5.11 6.05 -3.91
N VAL A 41 -4.96 5.74 -5.19
CA VAL A 41 -5.92 6.12 -6.22
C VAL A 41 -6.26 4.89 -7.03
N VAL A 42 -7.55 4.66 -7.26
CA VAL A 42 -8.03 3.62 -8.15
C VAL A 42 -9.01 4.27 -9.12
N ASP A 43 -8.87 3.95 -10.40
CA ASP A 43 -9.74 4.44 -11.44
C ASP A 43 -11.19 4.05 -11.16
N ASP A 44 -12.13 4.97 -11.35
CA ASP A 44 -13.54 4.75 -11.08
C ASP A 44 -14.10 3.55 -11.85
N ALA A 45 -13.54 3.25 -13.00
CA ALA A 45 -13.96 2.10 -13.79
C ALA A 45 -13.79 0.78 -13.05
N TYR A 46 -12.94 0.74 -12.07
CA TYR A 46 -12.65 -0.47 -11.28
C TYR A 46 -13.17 -0.37 -9.84
N SER A 47 -13.92 0.66 -9.55
CA SER A 47 -14.45 0.88 -8.21
C SER A 47 -15.37 -0.28 -7.81
N GLY A 48 -15.26 -0.71 -6.56
CA GLY A 48 -16.12 -1.77 -6.03
C GLY A 48 -15.71 -3.19 -6.43
N GLN A 49 -14.58 -3.35 -7.10
CA GLN A 49 -14.13 -4.68 -7.56
C GLN A 49 -12.98 -5.24 -6.73
N GLY A 50 -12.67 -4.64 -5.59
CA GLY A 50 -11.61 -5.13 -4.73
C GLY A 50 -10.20 -4.79 -5.21
N VAL A 51 -10.09 -3.95 -6.24
CA VAL A 51 -8.79 -3.61 -6.83
C VAL A 51 -7.90 -2.87 -5.83
N ALA A 52 -8.47 -1.92 -5.08
CA ALA A 52 -7.69 -1.16 -4.10
C ALA A 52 -7.19 -2.09 -2.98
N ALA A 53 -8.03 -3.02 -2.54
CA ALA A 53 -7.62 -3.95 -1.49
C ALA A 53 -6.50 -4.87 -1.96
N GLU A 54 -6.57 -5.34 -3.19
CA GLU A 54 -5.53 -6.18 -3.75
C GLU A 54 -4.22 -5.41 -3.87
N LEU A 55 -4.29 -4.16 -4.34
CA LEU A 55 -3.13 -3.29 -4.49
C LEU A 55 -2.46 -3.03 -3.15
N VAL A 56 -3.22 -2.57 -2.17
CA VAL A 56 -2.66 -2.23 -0.85
C VAL A 56 -2.16 -3.49 -0.15
N GLY A 57 -2.89 -4.60 -0.26
CA GLY A 57 -2.46 -5.86 0.34
C GLY A 57 -1.11 -6.32 -0.20
N ALA A 58 -0.93 -6.25 -1.52
CA ALA A 58 0.33 -6.66 -2.14
C ALA A 58 1.47 -5.72 -1.73
N ALA A 59 1.19 -4.42 -1.67
CA ALA A 59 2.21 -3.45 -1.26
C ALA A 59 2.66 -3.72 0.18
N LEU A 60 1.72 -3.99 1.08
CA LEU A 60 2.05 -4.28 2.48
C LEU A 60 2.83 -5.57 2.63
N GLN A 61 2.52 -6.60 1.83
CA GLN A 61 3.29 -7.83 1.86
C GLN A 61 4.73 -7.60 1.39
N ASP A 62 4.91 -6.74 0.39
CA ASP A 62 6.26 -6.43 -0.08
C ASP A 62 7.03 -5.63 0.97
N VAL A 63 6.37 -4.72 1.67
CA VAL A 63 7.00 -4.01 2.79
C VAL A 63 7.48 -5.00 3.85
N ARG A 64 6.62 -5.98 4.19
CA ARG A 64 7.01 -7.02 5.15
C ARG A 64 8.22 -7.79 4.67
N SER A 65 8.23 -8.19 3.41
CA SER A 65 9.34 -8.96 2.85
C SER A 65 10.64 -8.19 2.84
N SER A 66 10.57 -6.86 2.74
CA SER A 66 11.77 -6.02 2.73
C SER A 66 12.32 -5.75 4.12
N GLY A 67 11.62 -6.17 5.17
CA GLY A 67 12.04 -5.94 6.55
C GLY A 67 11.77 -4.52 7.04
N ARG A 68 10.96 -3.77 6.32
CA ARG A 68 10.60 -2.40 6.70
C ARG A 68 9.26 -2.36 7.42
N THR A 69 8.94 -1.21 7.97
CA THR A 69 7.63 -0.94 8.56
C THR A 69 6.90 0.07 7.69
N VAL A 70 5.63 0.29 7.97
CA VAL A 70 4.81 1.20 7.19
C VAL A 70 4.30 2.35 8.06
N ARG A 71 4.27 3.55 7.49
CA ARG A 71 3.59 4.70 8.09
C ARG A 71 2.34 4.95 7.26
N PRO A 72 1.16 4.57 7.76
CA PRO A 72 -0.07 4.67 6.98
C PRO A 72 -0.71 6.04 7.12
N SER A 73 -0.25 6.98 6.31
CA SER A 73 -0.82 8.33 6.31
C SER A 73 -2.09 8.42 5.46
N CYS A 74 -2.33 7.41 4.62
CA CYS A 74 -3.52 7.33 3.78
C CYS A 74 -4.67 6.70 4.56
N SER A 75 -5.85 7.31 4.53
CA SER A 75 -7.00 6.78 5.25
C SER A 75 -7.39 5.39 4.79
N TYR A 76 -7.25 5.10 3.50
CA TYR A 76 -7.57 3.78 2.98
C TYR A 76 -6.62 2.72 3.54
N VAL A 77 -5.33 3.03 3.58
CA VAL A 77 -4.34 2.09 4.12
C VAL A 77 -4.59 1.85 5.61
N ARG A 78 -4.94 2.91 6.37
CA ARG A 78 -5.27 2.74 7.78
C ARG A 78 -6.50 1.86 7.95
N HIS A 79 -7.51 2.06 7.11
CA HIS A 79 -8.72 1.24 7.16
C HIS A 79 -8.40 -0.23 6.86
N TYR A 80 -7.57 -0.46 5.85
CA TYR A 80 -7.15 -1.80 5.48
C TYR A 80 -6.44 -2.48 6.66
N LEU A 81 -5.54 -1.75 7.32
CA LEU A 81 -4.81 -2.30 8.47
C LEU A 81 -5.74 -2.59 9.65
N ASP A 82 -6.76 -1.77 9.85
CA ASP A 82 -7.74 -2.01 10.91
C ASP A 82 -8.50 -3.30 10.67
N GLU A 83 -8.73 -3.64 9.41
CA GLU A 83 -9.45 -4.87 9.05
C GLU A 83 -8.54 -6.09 8.95
N HIS A 84 -7.23 -5.89 9.08
CA HIS A 84 -6.25 -6.96 8.97
C HIS A 84 -5.30 -6.92 10.18
N PRO A 85 -5.79 -7.31 11.38
CA PRO A 85 -4.98 -7.21 12.60
C PRO A 85 -3.70 -8.02 12.54
N GLU A 86 -3.63 -9.02 11.67
CA GLU A 86 -2.40 -9.80 11.48
C GLU A 86 -1.26 -8.94 10.94
N LEU A 87 -1.56 -7.75 10.39
CA LEU A 87 -0.57 -6.83 9.86
C LEU A 87 -0.22 -5.71 10.83
N ALA A 88 -0.75 -5.74 12.05
CA ALA A 88 -0.54 -4.65 13.01
C ALA A 88 0.95 -4.45 13.32
N ASP A 89 1.74 -5.51 13.25
CA ASP A 89 3.18 -5.43 13.52
C ASP A 89 3.95 -4.70 12.44
N LEU A 90 3.34 -4.50 11.26
CA LEU A 90 3.98 -3.74 10.19
C LEU A 90 3.99 -2.23 10.45
N VAL A 91 3.04 -1.75 11.26
CA VAL A 91 2.92 -0.31 11.49
C VAL A 91 4.10 0.15 12.35
N GLU A 92 4.77 1.22 11.93
CA GLU A 92 5.91 1.72 12.69
C GLU A 92 5.43 2.10 14.10
N PRO A 93 6.28 1.90 15.12
CA PRO A 93 5.90 2.30 16.48
C PRO A 93 5.55 3.78 16.52
N ALA A 94 4.39 4.09 17.08
CA ALA A 94 3.91 5.45 17.12
C ALA A 94 4.79 6.33 18.00
N GLY A 95 5.58 5.82 18.63
CA GLY A 95 6.52 6.46 19.48
C GLY A 95 6.77 7.86 19.33
N GLU A 96 6.27 7.60 19.15
CA GLU A 96 6.56 8.10 19.31
C GLU A 96 6.95 8.92 19.42
N PRO A 97 6.88 9.21 19.82
CA PRO A 97 7.06 9.98 19.88
C PRO A 97 7.43 10.73 20.11
N SER A 98 7.45 10.77 20.11
CA SER A 98 7.76 11.28 20.39
C SER A 98 7.91 11.81 20.50
N ALA A 99 7.78 11.89 20.52
CA ALA A 99 7.89 12.21 20.65
C ALA A 99 7.94 12.58 20.72
#